data_c4dae1cb14e5bd2e1a363f86004e87e0
#
_entry.id   c4dae1cb14e5bd2e1a363f86004e87e0
#
_cell.length_a   1.000
_cell.length_b   1.000
_cell.length_c   1.000
_cell.angle_alpha   90.00
_cell.angle_beta   90.00
_cell.angle_gamma   90.00
#
_symmetry.space_group_name_H-M   'P 1'
#
loop_
_entity.id
_entity.type
_entity.pdbx_description
1 polymer ?
#
loop_
_entity_poly.entity_id
_entity_poly.type
_entity_poly.pdbx_seq_one_letter_code
_entity_poly.pdbx_strand_id
1 'polypeptide(L)'
;MLHNIDLNKMNQLMKENKDAKQIISQLLENHHTAVSTIAHEIRNPLTLVSSALQVMEIQHPEVKDFSHWSQMHEDVDFMCSLLNELSSFNNSDSLHYSVFSIGQLLKNIAVSFAISLDEHDNHIEFSSDIAPDLHNFTGDKIKLEEVLLNILKNAQEAIPTDTLHGSIHMKAEQITDMLIIKITDNGCGISADHLESIFEPFTTYKQNGTGLGLSLSKRIIEAHGGTISVNSVPGKETLFTLRLPM
;
A
#
# COMPACT_ATOMS: atom_id res chain seq x y z
N MET A 1 -4.31 15.33 13.25
CA MET A 1 -5.23 15.94 14.21
C MET A 1 -6.23 14.98 14.88
N LEU A 2 -6.36 13.75 14.43
CA LEU A 2 -7.23 12.74 15.07
C LEU A 2 -6.49 11.82 16.07
N HIS A 3 -5.23 12.10 16.35
CA HIS A 3 -4.37 11.26 17.20
C HIS A 3 -4.78 11.17 18.69
N ASN A 4 -5.81 11.94 19.10
CA ASN A 4 -6.32 11.95 20.48
C ASN A 4 -7.80 11.55 20.60
N ILE A 5 -8.41 10.99 19.55
CA ILE A 5 -9.79 10.50 19.65
C ILE A 5 -9.75 9.05 20.11
N ASP A 6 -10.33 8.79 21.28
CA ASP A 6 -10.55 7.44 21.76
C ASP A 6 -11.62 6.77 20.86
N LEU A 7 -11.13 6.02 19.86
CA LEU A 7 -11.97 5.31 18.89
C LEU A 7 -12.97 4.37 19.58
N ASN A 8 -12.60 3.78 20.73
CA ASN A 8 -13.49 2.91 21.48
C ASN A 8 -14.65 3.70 22.08
N LYS A 9 -14.37 4.87 22.65
CA LYS A 9 -15.41 5.77 23.17
C LYS A 9 -16.29 6.31 22.06
N MET A 10 -15.71 6.69 20.92
CA MET A 10 -16.46 7.16 19.76
C MET A 10 -17.39 6.06 19.24
N ASN A 11 -16.90 4.83 19.07
CA ASN A 11 -17.70 3.69 18.64
C ASN A 11 -18.80 3.33 19.65
N GLN A 12 -18.52 3.44 20.93
CA GLN A 12 -19.52 3.23 21.99
C GLN A 12 -20.62 4.31 21.93
N LEU A 13 -20.27 5.59 21.83
CA LEU A 13 -21.22 6.69 21.65
C LEU A 13 -22.10 6.51 20.41
N MET A 14 -21.53 6.06 19.30
CA MET A 14 -22.28 5.78 18.07
C MET A 14 -23.26 4.61 18.22
N LYS A 15 -22.98 3.65 19.08
CA LYS A 15 -23.89 2.52 19.38
C LYS A 15 -25.02 2.92 20.32
N GLU A 16 -24.74 3.78 21.29
CA GLU A 16 -25.67 4.14 22.37
C GLU A 16 -26.58 5.32 22.02
N ASN A 17 -26.14 6.21 21.10
CA ASN A 17 -26.87 7.45 20.77
C ASN A 17 -26.99 7.64 19.25
N LYS A 18 -28.23 7.59 18.74
CA LYS A 18 -28.53 7.71 17.32
C LYS A 18 -28.16 9.09 16.75
N ASP A 19 -28.38 10.17 17.52
CA ASP A 19 -28.06 11.54 17.09
C ASP A 19 -26.55 11.75 17.07
N ALA A 20 -25.83 11.23 18.07
CA ALA A 20 -24.38 11.23 18.10
C ALA A 20 -23.80 10.45 16.90
N LYS A 21 -24.37 9.28 16.56
CA LYS A 21 -23.99 8.52 15.38
C LYS A 21 -24.13 9.35 14.11
N GLN A 22 -25.26 10.03 13.93
CA GLN A 22 -25.51 10.84 12.73
C GLN A 22 -24.52 11.99 12.63
N ILE A 23 -24.29 12.73 13.73
CA ILE A 23 -23.36 13.88 13.76
C ILE A 23 -21.93 13.40 13.47
N ILE A 24 -21.47 12.34 14.14
CA ILE A 24 -20.13 11.81 13.96
C ILE A 24 -19.94 11.33 12.52
N SER A 25 -20.91 10.58 11.96
CA SER A 25 -20.84 10.11 10.57
C SER A 25 -20.75 11.27 9.59
N GLN A 26 -21.53 12.33 9.79
CA GLN A 26 -21.52 13.51 8.93
C GLN A 26 -20.21 14.31 9.04
N LEU A 27 -19.62 14.41 10.24
CA LEU A 27 -18.32 15.03 10.44
C LEU A 27 -17.20 14.24 9.74
N LEU A 28 -17.23 12.91 9.83
CA LEU A 28 -16.26 12.05 9.14
C LEU A 28 -16.40 12.18 7.61
N GLU A 29 -17.63 12.15 7.08
CA GLU A 29 -17.91 12.32 5.65
C GLU A 29 -17.44 13.68 5.13
N ASN A 30 -17.74 14.77 5.87
CA ASN A 30 -17.25 16.10 5.53
C ASN A 30 -15.73 16.19 5.55
N HIS A 31 -15.07 15.56 6.52
CA HIS A 31 -13.61 15.50 6.60
C HIS A 31 -13.03 14.73 5.41
N HIS A 32 -13.59 13.56 5.07
CA HIS A 32 -13.18 12.76 3.92
C HIS A 32 -13.33 13.54 2.61
N THR A 33 -14.47 14.23 2.43
CA THR A 33 -14.73 15.07 1.26
C THR A 33 -13.73 16.22 1.16
N ALA A 34 -13.45 16.91 2.26
CA ALA A 34 -12.50 18.02 2.29
C ALA A 34 -11.07 17.55 1.92
N VAL A 35 -10.58 16.44 2.51
CA VAL A 35 -9.26 15.87 2.19
C VAL A 35 -9.17 15.44 0.73
N SER A 36 -10.20 14.78 0.21
CA SER A 36 -10.24 14.36 -1.20
C SER A 36 -10.24 15.57 -2.15
N THR A 37 -11.00 16.62 -1.83
CA THR A 37 -11.03 17.84 -2.63
C THR A 37 -9.67 18.53 -2.65
N ILE A 38 -9.04 18.71 -1.48
CA ILE A 38 -7.71 19.32 -1.37
C ILE A 38 -6.67 18.50 -2.16
N ALA A 39 -6.69 17.16 -2.02
CA ALA A 39 -5.77 16.30 -2.76
C ALA A 39 -5.94 16.44 -4.28
N HIS A 40 -7.18 16.55 -4.77
CA HIS A 40 -7.48 16.80 -6.18
C HIS A 40 -7.00 18.19 -6.65
N GLU A 41 -7.26 19.23 -5.88
CA GLU A 41 -6.86 20.60 -6.22
C GLU A 41 -5.34 20.80 -6.23
N ILE A 42 -4.60 20.05 -5.38
CA ILE A 42 -3.13 20.07 -5.40
C ILE A 42 -2.58 19.19 -6.53
N ARG A 43 -3.21 18.05 -6.84
CA ARG A 43 -2.79 17.17 -7.93
C ARG A 43 -2.80 17.88 -9.29
N ASN A 44 -3.81 18.71 -9.55
CA ASN A 44 -3.95 19.40 -10.83
C ASN A 44 -2.73 20.25 -11.18
N PRO A 45 -2.28 21.22 -10.36
CA PRO A 45 -1.08 21.99 -10.64
C PRO A 45 0.19 21.14 -10.68
N LEU A 46 0.33 20.10 -9.86
CA LEU A 46 1.48 19.21 -9.90
C LEU A 46 1.55 18.43 -11.22
N THR A 47 0.42 17.96 -11.75
CA THR A 47 0.37 17.31 -13.07
C THR A 47 0.82 18.26 -14.18
N LEU A 48 0.46 19.56 -14.09
CA LEU A 48 0.93 20.58 -15.05
C LEU A 48 2.44 20.80 -14.94
N VAL A 49 2.97 20.83 -13.71
CA VAL A 49 4.43 20.94 -13.48
C VAL A 49 5.15 19.74 -14.06
N SER A 50 4.71 18.51 -13.76
CA SER A 50 5.29 17.27 -14.29
C SER A 50 5.28 17.27 -15.83
N SER A 51 4.14 17.64 -16.44
CA SER A 51 4.04 17.74 -17.89
C SER A 51 4.97 18.81 -18.48
N ALA A 52 5.13 19.96 -17.81
CA ALA A 52 6.03 21.02 -18.24
C ALA A 52 7.50 20.55 -18.20
N LEU A 53 7.91 19.83 -17.15
CA LEU A 53 9.25 19.23 -17.05
C LEU A 53 9.50 18.26 -18.20
N GLN A 54 8.55 17.36 -18.48
CA GLN A 54 8.64 16.40 -19.61
C GLN A 54 8.77 17.11 -20.97
N VAL A 55 7.98 18.18 -21.21
CA VAL A 55 8.06 18.97 -22.43
C VAL A 55 9.42 19.68 -22.55
N MET A 56 9.94 20.26 -21.46
CA MET A 56 11.27 20.85 -21.43
C MET A 56 12.35 19.82 -21.77
N GLU A 57 12.26 18.62 -21.22
CA GLU A 57 13.23 17.54 -21.48
C GLU A 57 13.22 17.06 -22.94
N ILE A 58 12.03 17.05 -23.60
CA ILE A 58 11.91 16.73 -25.01
C ILE A 58 12.45 17.84 -25.91
N GLN A 59 12.17 19.10 -25.58
CA GLN A 59 12.57 20.26 -26.38
C GLN A 59 14.04 20.67 -26.17
N HIS A 60 14.55 20.42 -24.97
CA HIS A 60 15.87 20.82 -24.49
C HIS A 60 16.54 19.64 -23.75
N PRO A 61 17.01 18.60 -24.46
CA PRO A 61 17.64 17.44 -23.82
C PRO A 61 18.81 17.76 -22.91
N GLU A 62 19.48 18.91 -23.15
CA GLU A 62 20.58 19.43 -22.32
C GLU A 62 20.20 19.79 -20.89
N VAL A 63 18.90 19.94 -20.58
CA VAL A 63 18.45 20.20 -19.20
C VAL A 63 18.75 19.06 -18.26
N LYS A 64 18.90 17.82 -18.78
CA LYS A 64 19.28 16.64 -18.00
C LYS A 64 20.63 16.78 -17.32
N ASP A 65 21.53 17.60 -17.91
CA ASP A 65 22.87 17.87 -17.37
C ASP A 65 22.85 18.97 -16.29
N PHE A 66 21.71 19.64 -16.06
CA PHE A 66 21.62 20.67 -15.03
C PHE A 66 21.59 20.05 -13.63
N SER A 67 22.37 20.64 -12.74
CA SER A 67 22.33 20.25 -11.33
C SER A 67 20.89 20.38 -10.81
N HIS A 68 20.44 19.36 -10.06
CA HIS A 68 19.10 19.27 -9.47
C HIS A 68 17.95 18.99 -10.47
N TRP A 69 18.20 18.75 -11.76
CA TRP A 69 17.13 18.42 -12.70
C TRP A 69 16.43 17.10 -12.33
N SER A 70 17.22 16.05 -12.09
CA SER A 70 16.69 14.75 -11.64
C SER A 70 15.95 14.88 -10.32
N GLN A 71 16.50 15.68 -9.38
CA GLN A 71 15.88 15.90 -8.09
C GLN A 71 14.49 16.56 -8.22
N MET A 72 14.33 17.54 -9.12
CA MET A 72 13.00 18.14 -9.36
C MET A 72 11.98 17.15 -9.86
N HIS A 73 12.36 16.23 -10.77
CA HIS A 73 11.48 15.15 -11.22
C HIS A 73 11.09 14.25 -10.06
N GLU A 74 12.08 13.77 -9.30
CA GLU A 74 11.85 12.89 -8.15
C GLU A 74 10.94 13.54 -7.10
N ASP A 75 11.14 14.83 -6.81
CA ASP A 75 10.32 15.58 -5.84
C ASP A 75 8.86 15.71 -6.32
N VAL A 76 8.65 16.02 -7.62
CA VAL A 76 7.30 16.10 -8.20
C VAL A 76 6.61 14.74 -8.20
N ASP A 77 7.30 13.67 -8.59
CA ASP A 77 6.76 12.31 -8.60
C ASP A 77 6.44 11.85 -7.17
N PHE A 78 7.29 12.17 -6.21
CA PHE A 78 7.03 11.90 -4.80
C PHE A 78 5.78 12.63 -4.28
N MET A 79 5.60 13.91 -4.61
CA MET A 79 4.39 14.66 -4.24
C MET A 79 3.13 14.07 -4.88
N CYS A 80 3.20 13.65 -6.15
CA CYS A 80 2.08 12.99 -6.83
C CYS A 80 1.74 11.65 -6.17
N SER A 81 2.74 10.85 -5.82
CA SER A 81 2.56 9.58 -5.10
C SER A 81 1.91 9.79 -3.73
N LEU A 82 2.41 10.75 -2.95
CA LEU A 82 1.86 11.09 -1.62
C LEU A 82 0.39 11.50 -1.70
N LEU A 83 -0.01 12.29 -2.70
CA LEU A 83 -1.40 12.70 -2.91
C LEU A 83 -2.30 11.52 -3.33
N ASN A 84 -1.77 10.60 -4.13
CA ASN A 84 -2.48 9.38 -4.52
C ASN A 84 -2.72 8.48 -3.30
N GLU A 85 -1.68 8.22 -2.50
CA GLU A 85 -1.79 7.43 -1.29
C GLU A 85 -2.70 8.08 -0.24
N LEU A 86 -2.64 9.41 -0.07
CA LEU A 86 -3.54 10.14 0.82
C LEU A 86 -5.00 10.02 0.36
N SER A 87 -5.26 10.10 -0.94
CA SER A 87 -6.59 9.92 -1.52
C SER A 87 -7.10 8.49 -1.31
N SER A 88 -6.27 7.48 -1.58
CA SER A 88 -6.58 6.07 -1.33
C SER A 88 -6.82 5.79 0.15
N PHE A 89 -5.98 6.33 1.04
CA PHE A 89 -6.13 6.21 2.48
C PHE A 89 -7.45 6.81 2.97
N ASN A 90 -7.80 7.97 2.44
CA ASN A 90 -9.06 8.65 2.78
C ASN A 90 -10.30 7.86 2.33
N ASN A 91 -10.21 7.13 1.21
CA ASN A 91 -11.31 6.34 0.62
C ASN A 91 -11.20 4.82 0.90
N SER A 92 -10.35 4.42 1.84
CA SER A 92 -10.07 3.00 2.10
C SER A 92 -11.23 2.22 2.70
N ASP A 93 -12.17 2.90 3.36
CA ASP A 93 -13.32 2.29 4.02
C ASP A 93 -14.52 2.09 3.06
N SER A 94 -14.48 2.70 1.86
CA SER A 94 -15.50 2.55 0.82
C SER A 94 -15.12 1.45 -0.14
N LEU A 95 -15.66 0.23 0.08
CA LEU A 95 -15.38 -0.95 -0.74
C LEU A 95 -16.45 -1.17 -1.81
N HIS A 96 -16.00 -1.50 -3.02
CA HIS A 96 -16.85 -1.93 -4.14
C HIS A 96 -16.80 -3.44 -4.28
N TYR A 97 -17.68 -4.14 -3.58
CA TYR A 97 -17.72 -5.59 -3.56
C TYR A 97 -18.10 -6.18 -4.91
N SER A 98 -17.33 -7.17 -5.35
CA SER A 98 -17.61 -8.02 -6.50
C SER A 98 -17.15 -9.45 -6.22
N VAL A 99 -17.72 -10.43 -6.95
CA VAL A 99 -17.27 -11.83 -6.90
C VAL A 99 -16.25 -12.05 -8.00
N PHE A 100 -15.06 -12.55 -7.66
CA PHE A 100 -13.99 -12.81 -8.62
C PHE A 100 -13.11 -13.99 -8.19
N SER A 101 -12.36 -14.54 -9.15
CA SER A 101 -11.37 -15.58 -8.86
C SER A 101 -10.14 -14.96 -8.20
N ILE A 102 -9.95 -15.23 -6.89
CA ILE A 102 -8.77 -14.76 -6.16
C ILE A 102 -7.49 -15.42 -6.66
N GLY A 103 -7.56 -16.71 -7.03
CA GLY A 103 -6.43 -17.41 -7.61
C GLY A 103 -5.94 -16.78 -8.91
N GLN A 104 -6.85 -16.30 -9.77
CA GLN A 104 -6.48 -15.61 -10.99
C GLN A 104 -5.90 -14.22 -10.71
N LEU A 105 -6.45 -13.48 -9.76
CA LEU A 105 -5.90 -12.19 -9.33
C LEU A 105 -4.46 -12.34 -8.84
N LEU A 106 -4.22 -13.29 -7.93
CA LEU A 106 -2.88 -13.56 -7.37
C LEU A 106 -1.87 -13.97 -8.44
N LYS A 107 -2.28 -14.82 -9.40
CA LYS A 107 -1.42 -15.21 -10.53
C LYS A 107 -1.06 -14.04 -11.42
N ASN A 108 -2.03 -13.17 -11.72
CA ASN A 108 -1.78 -11.97 -12.52
C ASN A 108 -0.79 -11.01 -11.83
N ILE A 109 -0.97 -10.78 -10.53
CA ILE A 109 -0.06 -9.96 -9.72
C ILE A 109 1.34 -10.58 -9.71
N ALA A 110 1.44 -11.89 -9.48
CA ALA A 110 2.71 -12.59 -9.47
C ALA A 110 3.48 -12.44 -10.79
N VAL A 111 2.80 -12.61 -11.91
CA VAL A 111 3.40 -12.46 -13.25
C VAL A 111 3.83 -11.01 -13.50
N SER A 112 2.95 -10.04 -13.23
CA SER A 112 3.26 -8.62 -13.42
C SER A 112 4.43 -8.17 -12.56
N PHE A 113 4.49 -8.63 -11.30
CA PHE A 113 5.59 -8.31 -10.40
C PHE A 113 6.91 -8.95 -10.84
N ALA A 114 6.89 -10.21 -11.28
CA ALA A 114 8.09 -10.86 -11.82
C ALA A 114 8.66 -10.11 -13.04
N ILE A 115 7.78 -9.66 -13.96
CA ILE A 115 8.21 -8.86 -15.13
C ILE A 115 8.83 -7.53 -14.68
N SER A 116 8.23 -6.84 -13.71
CA SER A 116 8.78 -5.56 -13.22
C SER A 116 10.14 -5.69 -12.55
N LEU A 117 10.45 -6.83 -11.95
CA LEU A 117 11.79 -7.11 -11.40
C LEU A 117 12.82 -7.27 -12.50
N ASP A 118 12.50 -8.00 -13.59
CA ASP A 118 13.41 -8.21 -14.73
C ASP A 118 13.77 -6.90 -15.44
N GLU A 119 12.79 -5.98 -15.59
CA GLU A 119 13.02 -4.68 -16.25
C GLU A 119 13.99 -3.76 -15.49
N HIS A 120 14.15 -3.96 -14.18
CA HIS A 120 15.03 -3.13 -13.34
C HIS A 120 16.40 -3.77 -13.09
N ASP A 121 16.75 -4.85 -13.81
CA ASP A 121 18.02 -5.58 -13.66
C ASP A 121 18.28 -6.00 -12.19
N ASN A 122 17.20 -6.29 -11.48
CA ASN A 122 17.24 -6.68 -10.06
C ASN A 122 17.64 -8.15 -9.93
N HIS A 123 18.70 -8.42 -9.18
CA HIS A 123 19.13 -9.78 -8.81
C HIS A 123 18.23 -10.40 -7.72
N ILE A 124 16.91 -10.09 -7.77
CA ILE A 124 15.92 -10.61 -6.81
C ILE A 124 15.18 -11.76 -7.46
N GLU A 125 15.27 -12.93 -6.87
CA GLU A 125 14.48 -14.10 -7.28
C GLU A 125 13.07 -13.97 -6.70
N PHE A 126 12.05 -13.98 -7.57
CA PHE A 126 10.64 -14.02 -7.15
C PHE A 126 10.06 -15.40 -7.42
N SER A 127 9.36 -15.95 -6.43
CA SER A 127 8.64 -17.20 -6.55
C SER A 127 7.23 -17.11 -5.95
N SER A 128 6.30 -17.91 -6.49
CA SER A 128 4.92 -17.94 -5.97
C SER A 128 4.38 -19.37 -5.88
N ASP A 129 3.72 -19.68 -4.77
CA ASP A 129 3.01 -20.93 -4.50
C ASP A 129 1.53 -20.61 -4.21
N ILE A 130 0.70 -20.66 -5.24
CA ILE A 130 -0.71 -20.34 -5.18
C ILE A 130 -1.51 -21.64 -5.31
N ALA A 131 -2.25 -22.01 -4.26
CA ALA A 131 -3.06 -23.21 -4.26
C ALA A 131 -4.05 -23.20 -5.44
N PRO A 132 -4.18 -24.32 -6.18
CA PRO A 132 -5.01 -24.38 -7.39
C PRO A 132 -6.51 -24.34 -7.12
N ASP A 133 -6.93 -24.68 -5.91
CA ASP A 133 -8.31 -24.90 -5.47
C ASP A 133 -8.90 -23.72 -4.67
N LEU A 134 -8.32 -22.52 -4.79
CA LEU A 134 -8.87 -21.33 -4.17
C LEU A 134 -10.27 -21.02 -4.72
N HIS A 135 -11.24 -20.84 -3.84
CA HIS A 135 -12.60 -20.46 -4.20
C HIS A 135 -12.67 -19.01 -4.70
N ASN A 136 -13.81 -18.63 -5.28
CA ASN A 136 -14.08 -17.24 -5.59
C ASN A 136 -14.16 -16.41 -4.30
N PHE A 137 -13.64 -15.22 -4.37
CA PHE A 137 -13.64 -14.26 -3.26
C PHE A 137 -14.68 -13.17 -3.51
N THR A 138 -15.35 -12.72 -2.44
CA THR A 138 -16.27 -11.58 -2.49
C THR A 138 -15.61 -10.39 -1.79
N GLY A 139 -15.22 -9.37 -2.55
CA GLY A 139 -14.51 -8.21 -2.02
C GLY A 139 -14.26 -7.14 -3.09
N ASP A 140 -13.49 -6.14 -2.74
CA ASP A 140 -13.01 -5.13 -3.67
C ASP A 140 -11.69 -5.58 -4.29
N LYS A 141 -11.77 -6.01 -5.56
CA LYS A 141 -10.63 -6.55 -6.31
C LYS A 141 -9.50 -5.54 -6.44
N ILE A 142 -9.83 -4.26 -6.72
CA ILE A 142 -8.83 -3.21 -6.95
C ILE A 142 -8.10 -2.89 -5.64
N LYS A 143 -8.84 -2.81 -4.54
CA LYS A 143 -8.26 -2.55 -3.23
C LYS A 143 -7.36 -3.69 -2.74
N LEU A 144 -7.73 -4.95 -3.01
CA LEU A 144 -6.86 -6.08 -2.68
C LEU A 144 -5.60 -6.12 -3.55
N GLU A 145 -5.71 -5.76 -4.84
CA GLU A 145 -4.55 -5.61 -5.72
C GLU A 145 -3.60 -4.52 -5.21
N GLU A 146 -4.14 -3.36 -4.78
CA GLU A 146 -3.39 -2.25 -4.17
C GLU A 146 -2.60 -2.72 -2.94
N VAL A 147 -3.23 -3.49 -2.04
CA VAL A 147 -2.58 -4.07 -0.85
C VAL A 147 -1.42 -4.98 -1.23
N LEU A 148 -1.66 -5.92 -2.14
CA LEU A 148 -0.66 -6.93 -2.51
C LEU A 148 0.55 -6.30 -3.20
N LEU A 149 0.32 -5.37 -4.11
CA LEU A 149 1.39 -4.63 -4.79
C LEU A 149 2.19 -3.78 -3.80
N ASN A 150 1.54 -3.14 -2.84
CA ASN A 150 2.24 -2.38 -1.81
C ASN A 150 3.15 -3.25 -0.94
N ILE A 151 2.70 -4.45 -0.53
CA ILE A 151 3.51 -5.36 0.28
C ILE A 151 4.68 -5.92 -0.55
N LEU A 152 4.44 -6.31 -1.81
CA LEU A 152 5.49 -6.80 -2.72
C LEU A 152 6.54 -5.72 -2.99
N LYS A 153 6.12 -4.47 -3.22
CA LYS A 153 7.03 -3.33 -3.38
C LYS A 153 7.86 -3.09 -2.12
N ASN A 154 7.23 -3.17 -0.94
CA ASN A 154 7.95 -3.05 0.32
C ASN A 154 8.99 -4.16 0.51
N ALA A 155 8.69 -5.40 0.10
CA ALA A 155 9.61 -6.52 0.12
C ALA A 155 10.80 -6.30 -0.84
N GLN A 156 10.55 -5.81 -2.06
CA GLN A 156 11.59 -5.43 -3.02
C GLN A 156 12.51 -4.35 -2.47
N GLU A 157 11.96 -3.28 -1.93
CA GLU A 157 12.71 -2.15 -1.38
C GLU A 157 13.50 -2.51 -0.11
N ALA A 158 13.10 -3.57 0.61
CA ALA A 158 13.80 -4.06 1.80
C ALA A 158 15.07 -4.83 1.46
N ILE A 159 15.22 -5.30 0.21
CA ILE A 159 16.39 -6.06 -0.24
C ILE A 159 17.45 -5.07 -0.76
N PRO A 160 18.63 -4.97 -0.12
CA PRO A 160 19.70 -4.10 -0.57
C PRO A 160 20.17 -4.46 -2.00
N THR A 161 20.52 -3.45 -2.79
CA THR A 161 20.93 -3.61 -4.20
C THR A 161 22.23 -4.43 -4.39
N ASP A 162 23.04 -4.53 -3.35
CA ASP A 162 24.27 -5.32 -3.31
C ASP A 162 24.07 -6.76 -2.80
N THR A 163 22.81 -7.16 -2.55
CA THR A 163 22.47 -8.52 -2.12
C THR A 163 22.63 -9.50 -3.29
N LEU A 164 23.52 -10.48 -3.14
CA LEU A 164 23.80 -11.49 -4.19
C LEU A 164 22.64 -12.47 -4.41
N HIS A 165 21.80 -12.70 -3.43
CA HIS A 165 20.70 -13.68 -3.44
C HIS A 165 19.45 -13.07 -2.78
N GLY A 166 18.97 -11.95 -3.32
CA GLY A 166 17.68 -11.40 -2.92
C GLY A 166 16.55 -12.33 -3.29
N SER A 167 15.60 -12.56 -2.40
CA SER A 167 14.46 -13.43 -2.67
C SER A 167 13.17 -12.92 -2.08
N ILE A 168 12.10 -13.04 -2.86
CA ILE A 168 10.72 -12.76 -2.43
C ILE A 168 9.86 -13.96 -2.76
N HIS A 169 9.12 -14.45 -1.77
CA HIS A 169 8.22 -15.58 -1.95
C HIS A 169 6.78 -15.21 -1.57
N MET A 170 5.82 -15.45 -2.48
CA MET A 170 4.40 -15.25 -2.24
C MET A 170 3.71 -16.61 -2.15
N LYS A 171 3.08 -16.93 -1.01
CA LYS A 171 2.26 -18.13 -0.84
C LYS A 171 0.82 -17.76 -0.59
N ALA A 172 -0.12 -18.50 -1.21
CA ALA A 172 -1.56 -18.34 -0.96
C ALA A 172 -2.23 -19.68 -0.82
N GLU A 173 -2.98 -19.87 0.26
CA GLU A 173 -3.71 -21.09 0.59
C GLU A 173 -5.05 -20.77 1.24
N GLN A 174 -6.04 -21.61 1.06
CA GLN A 174 -7.29 -21.54 1.78
C GLN A 174 -7.32 -22.62 2.86
N ILE A 175 -7.58 -22.19 4.10
CA ILE A 175 -7.74 -23.10 5.25
C ILE A 175 -9.12 -22.85 5.82
N THR A 176 -10.02 -23.85 5.67
CA THR A 176 -11.45 -23.71 5.98
C THR A 176 -12.06 -22.50 5.26
N ASP A 177 -12.59 -21.53 6.00
CA ASP A 177 -13.24 -20.32 5.49
C ASP A 177 -12.31 -19.10 5.52
N MET A 178 -10.98 -19.32 5.50
CA MET A 178 -9.98 -18.24 5.53
C MET A 178 -9.02 -18.39 4.36
N LEU A 179 -8.89 -17.33 3.59
CA LEU A 179 -7.77 -17.12 2.67
C LEU A 179 -6.57 -16.60 3.44
N ILE A 180 -5.43 -17.27 3.30
CA ILE A 180 -4.17 -16.87 3.92
C ILE A 180 -3.18 -16.57 2.80
N ILE A 181 -2.69 -15.32 2.77
CA ILE A 181 -1.64 -14.92 1.83
C ILE A 181 -0.43 -14.52 2.65
N LYS A 182 0.73 -15.08 2.31
CA LYS A 182 2.02 -14.82 2.95
C LYS A 182 2.98 -14.26 1.92
N ILE A 183 3.67 -13.18 2.26
CA ILE A 183 4.74 -12.61 1.44
C ILE A 183 5.97 -12.54 2.34
N THR A 184 7.03 -13.23 1.93
CA THR A 184 8.30 -13.32 2.65
C THR A 184 9.41 -12.72 1.81
N ASP A 185 10.25 -11.89 2.40
CA ASP A 185 11.49 -11.39 1.81
C ASP A 185 12.67 -11.72 2.71
N ASN A 186 13.86 -11.79 2.13
CA ASN A 186 15.13 -11.92 2.84
C ASN A 186 15.91 -10.60 2.90
N GLY A 187 15.19 -9.49 3.01
CA GLY A 187 15.75 -8.15 3.08
C GLY A 187 16.34 -7.78 4.45
N CYS A 188 16.47 -6.47 4.68
CA CYS A 188 17.09 -5.94 5.91
C CYS A 188 16.28 -6.22 7.19
N GLY A 189 15.05 -6.72 7.08
CA GLY A 189 14.17 -6.94 8.22
C GLY A 189 13.72 -5.65 8.90
N ILE A 190 12.93 -5.80 9.97
CA ILE A 190 12.35 -4.71 10.76
C ILE A 190 12.75 -4.88 12.22
N SER A 191 13.25 -3.79 12.83
CA SER A 191 13.57 -3.77 14.25
C SER A 191 12.32 -4.01 15.12
N ALA A 192 12.47 -4.72 16.23
CA ALA A 192 11.38 -4.98 17.18
C ALA A 192 10.69 -3.69 17.67
N ASP A 193 11.46 -2.62 17.87
CA ASP A 193 10.95 -1.31 18.30
C ASP A 193 10.04 -0.64 17.25
N HIS A 194 10.15 -1.07 15.98
CA HIS A 194 9.37 -0.52 14.87
C HIS A 194 8.13 -1.36 14.53
N LEU A 195 8.09 -2.65 14.90
CA LEU A 195 7.03 -3.58 14.48
C LEU A 195 5.62 -3.11 14.84
N GLU A 196 5.45 -2.45 15.98
CA GLU A 196 4.14 -1.94 16.40
C GLU A 196 3.72 -0.70 15.60
N SER A 197 4.68 0.14 15.21
CA SER A 197 4.43 1.45 14.58
C SER A 197 4.39 1.43 13.05
N ILE A 198 4.85 0.36 12.38
CA ILE A 198 4.86 0.32 10.91
C ILE A 198 3.48 0.43 10.26
N PHE A 199 2.41 0.15 10.99
CA PHE A 199 1.03 0.31 10.54
C PHE A 199 0.40 1.65 10.94
N GLU A 200 1.13 2.51 11.63
CA GLU A 200 0.67 3.86 11.96
C GLU A 200 0.82 4.78 10.74
N PRO A 201 -0.21 5.60 10.43
CA PRO A 201 -0.12 6.53 9.30
C PRO A 201 1.05 7.50 9.47
N PHE A 202 1.69 7.84 8.34
CA PHE A 202 2.86 8.74 8.26
C PHE A 202 4.10 8.24 9.00
N THR A 203 4.14 6.97 9.39
CA THR A 203 5.33 6.36 9.96
C THR A 203 6.14 5.70 8.86
N THR A 204 7.36 6.19 8.65
CA THR A 204 8.29 5.65 7.67
C THR A 204 9.73 5.69 8.21
N TYR A 205 10.48 4.66 7.86
CA TYR A 205 11.91 4.55 8.12
C TYR A 205 12.72 4.58 6.82
N LYS A 206 12.05 4.82 5.68
CA LYS A 206 12.63 4.95 4.35
C LYS A 206 12.80 6.44 4.01
N GLN A 207 13.88 6.79 3.30
CA GLN A 207 14.20 8.17 2.94
C GLN A 207 13.10 8.83 2.09
N ASN A 208 12.50 8.10 1.15
CA ASN A 208 11.43 8.58 0.25
C ASN A 208 10.10 7.84 0.51
N GLY A 209 9.86 7.37 1.72
CA GLY A 209 8.62 6.69 2.08
C GLY A 209 7.57 7.70 2.55
N THR A 210 6.32 7.51 2.14
CA THR A 210 5.18 8.33 2.57
C THR A 210 4.66 7.95 3.96
N GLY A 211 4.93 6.70 4.39
CA GLY A 211 4.41 6.13 5.63
C GLY A 211 2.90 5.85 5.60
N LEU A 212 2.27 5.89 4.42
CA LEU A 212 0.84 5.62 4.26
C LEU A 212 0.56 4.19 3.77
N GLY A 213 1.45 3.57 3.00
CA GLY A 213 1.18 2.32 2.32
C GLY A 213 0.75 1.17 3.24
N LEU A 214 1.50 0.87 4.31
CA LEU A 214 1.17 -0.22 5.24
C LEU A 214 -0.07 0.10 6.08
N SER A 215 -0.26 1.35 6.49
CA SER A 215 -1.45 1.79 7.21
C SER A 215 -2.71 1.69 6.34
N LEU A 216 -2.61 2.04 5.06
CA LEU A 216 -3.65 1.86 4.05
C LEU A 216 -3.95 0.36 3.84
N SER A 217 -2.91 -0.46 3.68
CA SER A 217 -3.07 -1.92 3.54
C SER A 217 -3.83 -2.52 4.71
N LYS A 218 -3.50 -2.11 5.93
CA LYS A 218 -4.19 -2.57 7.15
C LYS A 218 -5.67 -2.19 7.13
N ARG A 219 -6.00 -0.92 6.81
CA ARG A 219 -7.39 -0.46 6.74
C ARG A 219 -8.21 -1.22 5.68
N ILE A 220 -7.66 -1.42 4.51
CA ILE A 220 -8.32 -2.18 3.43
C ILE A 220 -8.59 -3.62 3.87
N ILE A 221 -7.62 -4.30 4.47
CA ILE A 221 -7.78 -5.67 4.96
C ILE A 221 -8.81 -5.75 6.09
N GLU A 222 -8.78 -4.82 7.04
CA GLU A 222 -9.76 -4.73 8.14
C GLU A 222 -11.17 -4.41 7.61
N ALA A 223 -11.31 -3.56 6.59
CA ALA A 223 -12.59 -3.27 5.93
C ALA A 223 -13.18 -4.51 5.23
N HIS A 224 -12.34 -5.46 4.78
CA HIS A 224 -12.76 -6.78 4.28
C HIS A 224 -13.03 -7.81 5.40
N GLY A 225 -12.99 -7.40 6.68
CA GLY A 225 -13.15 -8.30 7.83
C GLY A 225 -11.93 -9.18 8.12
N GLY A 226 -10.80 -8.87 7.49
CA GLY A 226 -9.56 -9.61 7.62
C GLY A 226 -8.58 -9.05 8.66
N THR A 227 -7.38 -9.61 8.68
CA THR A 227 -6.26 -9.15 9.52
C THR A 227 -4.96 -9.18 8.73
N ILE A 228 -4.07 -8.23 9.01
CA ILE A 228 -2.69 -8.21 8.54
C ILE A 228 -1.75 -8.29 9.74
N SER A 229 -0.71 -9.09 9.63
CA SER A 229 0.33 -9.22 10.65
C SER A 229 1.70 -9.31 10.01
N VAL A 230 2.73 -8.97 10.79
CA VAL A 230 4.12 -9.00 10.39
C VAL A 230 4.94 -9.78 11.42
N ASN A 231 5.88 -10.60 10.93
CA ASN A 231 6.96 -11.17 11.72
C ASN A 231 8.25 -10.84 11.01
N SER A 232 9.25 -10.35 11.71
CA SER A 232 10.51 -9.99 11.10
C SER A 232 11.69 -10.23 12.03
N VAL A 233 12.82 -10.58 11.42
CA VAL A 233 14.11 -10.72 12.10
C VAL A 233 15.06 -9.71 11.43
N PRO A 234 15.55 -8.70 12.16
CA PRO A 234 16.47 -7.71 11.63
C PRO A 234 17.70 -8.36 10.95
N GLY A 235 18.02 -7.87 9.75
CA GLY A 235 19.14 -8.38 8.95
C GLY A 235 18.90 -9.74 8.31
N LYS A 236 17.69 -10.30 8.36
CA LYS A 236 17.43 -11.66 7.88
C LYS A 236 16.19 -11.79 6.99
N GLU A 237 15.02 -11.40 7.49
CA GLU A 237 13.78 -11.66 6.77
C GLU A 237 12.61 -10.83 7.32
N THR A 238 11.59 -10.61 6.46
CA THR A 238 10.28 -10.15 6.87
C THR A 238 9.19 -11.04 6.27
N LEU A 239 8.19 -11.38 7.07
CA LEU A 239 7.00 -12.13 6.68
C LEU A 239 5.76 -11.31 6.98
N PHE A 240 5.07 -10.87 5.94
CA PHE A 240 3.71 -10.37 6.05
C PHE A 240 2.69 -11.50 5.87
N THR A 241 1.68 -11.53 6.71
CA THR A 241 0.58 -12.50 6.64
C THR A 241 -0.75 -11.77 6.60
N LEU A 242 -1.51 -11.96 5.51
CA LEU A 242 -2.88 -11.50 5.33
C LEU A 242 -3.83 -12.65 5.59
N ARG A 243 -4.90 -12.43 6.36
CA ARG A 243 -5.98 -13.38 6.58
C ARG A 243 -7.29 -12.71 6.23
N LEU A 244 -8.06 -13.29 5.32
CA LEU A 244 -9.31 -12.77 4.81
C LEU A 244 -10.39 -13.84 4.94
N PRO A 245 -11.59 -13.53 5.47
CA PRO A 245 -12.73 -14.46 5.45
C PRO A 245 -13.21 -14.66 4.01
N MET A 246 -13.54 -15.93 3.67
CA MET A 246 -14.01 -16.32 2.35
C MET A 246 -15.54 -16.28 2.24
#